data_c157203eec7b963728328feade2fadea
#
_entry.id   c157203eec7b963728328feade2fadea
#
_cell.length_a   1.000
_cell.length_b   1.000
_cell.length_c   1.000
_cell.angle_alpha   90.00
_cell.angle_beta   90.00
_cell.angle_gamma   90.00
#
_symmetry.space_group_name_H-M   'P 1'
#
loop_
_entity.id
_entity.type
_entity.pdbx_description
1 polymer ?
#
loop_
_entity_poly.entity_id
_entity_poly.type
_entity_poly.pdbx_seq_one_letter_code
_entity_poly.pdbx_strand_id
1 'polypeptide(L)'
;TAAVFGVSSAGALFQQVDDVPPLLRASWRLQLTAIILAPMAFVQWNIHKEQIKDKMYQSNTIKWLVASGFFLALHFGAWVASLDETSLTHSLLFVTAHPLIIVFGMLVLAKFATKYRTPNKKEILGACIGFLGAGLALVDQGSQQGGHTVTIWGDFLAFLGAVFVVGYLISGRVLRKWMP
;
A
#
# COMPACT_ATOMS: atom_id res chain seq x y z
N THR A 1 -5.74 15.98 -6.99
CA THR A 1 -7.16 15.84 -6.56
C THR A 1 -7.84 14.61 -7.15
N ALA A 2 -7.80 14.34 -8.48
CA ALA A 2 -8.42 13.17 -9.11
C ALA A 2 -7.90 11.83 -8.54
N ALA A 3 -6.58 11.71 -8.32
CA ALA A 3 -5.97 10.51 -7.75
C ALA A 3 -6.48 10.21 -6.33
N VAL A 4 -6.71 11.25 -5.51
CA VAL A 4 -7.26 11.08 -4.15
C VAL A 4 -8.67 10.55 -4.21
N PHE A 5 -9.53 11.09 -5.09
CA PHE A 5 -10.89 10.57 -5.31
C PHE A 5 -10.88 9.11 -5.76
N GLY A 6 -10.01 8.74 -6.72
CA GLY A 6 -9.88 7.37 -7.20
C GLY A 6 -9.42 6.39 -6.13
N VAL A 7 -8.54 6.81 -5.21
CA VAL A 7 -8.10 5.96 -4.10
C VAL A 7 -9.18 5.86 -3.02
N SER A 8 -9.81 6.97 -2.66
CA SER A 8 -10.81 7.01 -1.58
C SER A 8 -12.09 6.25 -1.92
N SER A 9 -12.53 6.26 -3.18
CA SER A 9 -13.74 5.53 -3.60
C SER A 9 -13.53 4.02 -3.76
N ALA A 10 -12.29 3.56 -3.88
CA ALA A 10 -12.01 2.16 -4.20
C ALA A 10 -12.53 1.18 -3.15
N GLY A 11 -12.41 1.50 -1.85
CA GLY A 11 -12.91 0.64 -0.77
C GLY A 11 -14.42 0.46 -0.84
N ALA A 12 -15.16 1.56 -0.99
CA ALA A 12 -16.62 1.53 -1.09
C ALA A 12 -17.10 0.77 -2.35
N LEU A 13 -16.41 0.94 -3.49
CA LEU A 13 -16.73 0.21 -4.72
C LEU A 13 -16.48 -1.29 -4.57
N PHE A 14 -15.42 -1.69 -3.87
CA PHE A 14 -15.13 -3.10 -3.65
C PHE A 14 -16.15 -3.80 -2.74
N GLN A 15 -16.73 -3.09 -1.79
CA GLN A 15 -17.80 -3.63 -0.95
C GLN A 15 -19.12 -3.83 -1.71
N GLN A 16 -19.36 -3.09 -2.79
CA GLN A 16 -20.56 -3.27 -3.61
C GLN A 16 -20.49 -4.50 -4.55
N VAL A 17 -19.33 -5.15 -4.64
CA VAL A 17 -19.08 -6.30 -5.51
C VAL A 17 -18.58 -7.47 -4.64
N ASP A 18 -19.26 -7.72 -3.53
CA ASP A 18 -18.90 -8.74 -2.55
C ASP A 18 -19.12 -10.17 -3.06
N ASP A 19 -20.00 -10.37 -4.04
CA ASP A 19 -20.20 -11.66 -4.72
C ASP A 19 -18.95 -12.19 -5.46
N VAL A 20 -17.95 -11.34 -5.70
CA VAL A 20 -16.72 -11.70 -6.43
C VAL A 20 -15.59 -11.96 -5.43
N PRO A 21 -14.85 -13.09 -5.56
CA PRO A 21 -13.75 -13.40 -4.66
C PRO A 21 -12.73 -12.24 -4.52
N PRO A 22 -12.24 -11.95 -3.29
CA PRO A 22 -11.37 -10.79 -3.00
C PRO A 22 -10.13 -10.74 -3.89
N LEU A 23 -9.49 -11.88 -4.12
CA LEU A 23 -8.29 -11.96 -4.98
C LEU A 23 -8.58 -11.58 -6.43
N LEU A 24 -9.77 -11.90 -6.93
CA LEU A 24 -10.17 -11.56 -8.29
C LEU A 24 -10.41 -10.05 -8.42
N ARG A 25 -11.09 -9.43 -7.45
CA ARG A 25 -11.30 -7.97 -7.37
C ARG A 25 -9.96 -7.23 -7.31
N ALA A 26 -9.03 -7.68 -6.46
CA ALA A 26 -7.69 -7.14 -6.36
C ALA A 26 -6.91 -7.28 -7.68
N SER A 27 -7.01 -8.44 -8.34
CA SER A 27 -6.37 -8.72 -9.62
C SER A 27 -6.88 -7.80 -10.73
N TRP A 28 -8.18 -7.63 -10.88
CA TRP A 28 -8.77 -6.73 -11.87
C TRP A 28 -8.31 -5.29 -11.70
N ARG A 29 -8.25 -4.80 -10.45
CA ARG A 29 -7.73 -3.47 -10.16
C ARG A 29 -6.30 -3.30 -10.64
N LEU A 30 -5.42 -4.26 -10.33
CA LEU A 30 -4.02 -4.19 -10.72
C LEU A 30 -3.86 -4.28 -12.25
N GLN A 31 -4.60 -5.16 -12.90
CA GLN A 31 -4.60 -5.30 -14.37
C GLN A 31 -5.07 -4.02 -15.07
N LEU A 32 -6.20 -3.46 -14.65
CA LEU A 32 -6.70 -2.20 -15.21
C LEU A 32 -5.72 -1.06 -15.01
N THR A 33 -5.12 -0.96 -13.83
CA THR A 33 -4.09 0.05 -13.56
C THR A 33 -2.88 -0.15 -14.48
N ALA A 34 -2.43 -1.39 -14.65
CA ALA A 34 -1.31 -1.69 -15.55
C ALA A 34 -1.64 -1.34 -17.02
N ILE A 35 -2.84 -1.65 -17.50
CA ILE A 35 -3.27 -1.31 -18.86
C ILE A 35 -3.32 0.20 -19.06
N ILE A 36 -3.87 0.95 -18.10
CA ILE A 36 -3.97 2.42 -18.19
C ILE A 36 -2.59 3.07 -18.16
N LEU A 37 -1.65 2.55 -17.37
CA LEU A 37 -0.31 3.11 -17.25
C LEU A 37 0.66 2.61 -18.32
N ALA A 38 0.36 1.52 -19.02
CA ALA A 38 1.24 0.92 -20.03
C ALA A 38 1.66 1.91 -21.14
N PRO A 39 0.77 2.74 -21.72
CA PRO A 39 1.16 3.71 -22.75
C PRO A 39 2.17 4.73 -22.22
N MET A 40 1.96 5.24 -21.00
CA MET A 40 2.88 6.19 -20.36
C MET A 40 4.24 5.53 -20.09
N ALA A 41 4.24 4.32 -19.56
CA ALA A 41 5.46 3.55 -19.33
C ALA A 41 6.23 3.29 -20.63
N PHE A 42 5.52 2.97 -21.72
CA PHE A 42 6.12 2.77 -23.04
C PHE A 42 6.76 4.06 -23.60
N VAL A 43 6.09 5.19 -23.45
CA VAL A 43 6.65 6.51 -23.85
C VAL A 43 7.90 6.82 -23.03
N GLN A 44 7.85 6.67 -21.72
CA GLN A 44 8.99 6.90 -20.82
C GLN A 44 10.16 5.96 -21.15
N TRP A 45 9.87 4.69 -21.43
CA TRP A 45 10.88 3.74 -21.87
C TRP A 45 11.57 4.19 -23.16
N ASN A 46 10.82 4.61 -24.19
CA ASN A 46 11.39 5.03 -25.45
C ASN A 46 12.27 6.30 -25.33
N ILE A 47 11.89 7.21 -24.43
CA ILE A 47 12.66 8.44 -24.18
C ILE A 47 13.98 8.15 -23.44
N HIS A 48 13.96 7.23 -22.46
CA HIS A 48 15.09 7.02 -21.55
C HIS A 48 15.81 5.67 -21.75
N LYS A 49 15.46 4.90 -22.79
CA LYS A 49 15.94 3.51 -22.97
C LYS A 49 17.46 3.37 -22.93
N GLU A 50 18.21 4.29 -23.53
CA GLU A 50 19.68 4.24 -23.55
C GLU A 50 20.30 4.43 -22.16
N GLN A 51 19.64 5.18 -21.28
CA GLN A 51 20.08 5.42 -19.90
C GLN A 51 19.68 4.30 -18.93
N ILE A 52 18.56 3.64 -19.21
CA ILE A 52 17.92 2.67 -18.31
C ILE A 52 18.31 1.25 -18.66
N LYS A 53 18.57 0.95 -19.94
CA LYS A 53 18.73 -0.41 -20.46
C LYS A 53 19.75 -1.24 -19.67
N ASP A 54 20.96 -0.71 -19.46
CA ASP A 54 22.02 -1.45 -18.77
C ASP A 54 21.67 -1.74 -17.30
N LYS A 55 20.96 -0.82 -16.64
CA LYS A 55 20.54 -0.99 -15.26
C LYS A 55 19.31 -1.90 -15.14
N MET A 56 18.41 -1.86 -16.13
CA MET A 56 17.19 -2.66 -16.13
C MET A 56 17.48 -4.16 -16.15
N TYR A 57 18.46 -4.59 -16.94
CA TYR A 57 18.83 -6.01 -17.07
C TYR A 57 19.77 -6.51 -15.96
N GLN A 58 20.17 -5.68 -15.01
CA GLN A 58 20.91 -6.14 -13.86
C GLN A 58 20.05 -7.05 -12.99
N SER A 59 20.58 -8.20 -12.60
CA SER A 59 19.89 -9.19 -11.75
C SER A 59 19.30 -8.56 -10.48
N ASN A 60 20.01 -7.61 -9.89
CA ASN A 60 19.55 -6.93 -8.68
C ASN A 60 18.32 -6.03 -8.95
N THR A 61 18.27 -5.36 -10.09
CA THR A 61 17.10 -4.55 -10.50
C THR A 61 15.86 -5.42 -10.71
N ILE A 62 16.03 -6.54 -11.42
CA ILE A 62 14.94 -7.50 -11.66
C ILE A 62 14.40 -8.04 -10.34
N LYS A 63 15.26 -8.38 -9.39
CA LYS A 63 14.83 -8.81 -8.04
C LYS A 63 13.98 -7.77 -7.34
N TRP A 64 14.38 -6.49 -7.39
CA TRP A 64 13.61 -5.41 -6.77
C TRP A 64 12.29 -5.12 -7.48
N LEU A 65 12.24 -5.24 -8.81
CA LEU A 65 11.01 -5.13 -9.59
C LEU A 65 10.02 -6.25 -9.22
N VAL A 66 10.49 -7.50 -9.21
CA VAL A 66 9.68 -8.66 -8.84
C VAL A 66 9.21 -8.52 -7.38
N ALA A 67 10.11 -8.17 -6.46
CA ALA A 67 9.75 -7.95 -5.05
C ALA A 67 8.70 -6.85 -4.90
N SER A 68 8.85 -5.73 -5.62
CA SER A 68 7.88 -4.63 -5.60
C SER A 68 6.50 -5.09 -6.08
N GLY A 69 6.42 -5.80 -7.21
CA GLY A 69 5.17 -6.36 -7.73
C GLY A 69 4.54 -7.37 -6.80
N PHE A 70 5.35 -8.25 -6.21
CA PHE A 70 4.91 -9.26 -5.26
C PHE A 70 4.32 -8.63 -3.98
N PHE A 71 5.01 -7.68 -3.38
CA PHE A 71 4.51 -6.97 -2.20
C PHE A 71 3.25 -6.15 -2.49
N LEU A 72 3.15 -5.57 -3.69
CA LEU A 72 1.94 -4.85 -4.11
C LEU A 72 0.75 -5.79 -4.27
N ALA A 73 0.95 -6.96 -4.86
CA ALA A 73 -0.08 -7.98 -5.01
C ALA A 73 -0.58 -8.50 -3.65
N LEU A 74 0.35 -8.80 -2.73
CA LEU A 74 0.02 -9.21 -1.37
C LEU A 74 -0.72 -8.10 -0.60
N HIS A 75 -0.29 -6.85 -0.75
CA HIS A 75 -0.97 -5.69 -0.14
C HIS A 75 -2.44 -5.62 -0.57
N PHE A 76 -2.70 -5.60 -1.88
CA PHE A 76 -4.07 -5.52 -2.37
C PHE A 76 -4.89 -6.78 -2.08
N GLY A 77 -4.28 -7.96 -2.16
CA GLY A 77 -4.95 -9.22 -1.81
C GLY A 77 -5.42 -9.23 -0.36
N ALA A 78 -4.53 -8.90 0.58
CA ALA A 78 -4.84 -8.85 2.00
C ALA A 78 -5.85 -7.74 2.33
N TRP A 79 -5.68 -6.55 1.74
CA TRP A 79 -6.60 -5.44 1.98
C TRP A 79 -8.00 -5.71 1.44
N VAL A 80 -8.14 -6.19 0.21
CA VAL A 80 -9.46 -6.47 -0.36
C VAL A 80 -10.13 -7.62 0.38
N ALA A 81 -9.37 -8.66 0.79
CA ALA A 81 -9.90 -9.72 1.63
C ALA A 81 -10.40 -9.20 3.00
N SER A 82 -9.72 -8.18 3.57
CA SER A 82 -10.17 -7.59 4.83
C SER A 82 -11.53 -6.89 4.71
N LEU A 83 -11.88 -6.36 3.53
CA LEU A 83 -13.16 -5.68 3.31
C LEU A 83 -14.37 -6.61 3.42
N ASP A 84 -14.18 -7.92 3.21
CA ASP A 84 -15.22 -8.94 3.35
C ASP A 84 -15.34 -9.44 4.81
N GLU A 85 -14.29 -9.24 5.61
CA GLU A 85 -14.17 -9.82 6.95
C GLU A 85 -14.30 -8.77 8.09
N THR A 86 -14.24 -7.47 7.76
CA THR A 86 -14.40 -6.38 8.76
C THR A 86 -15.08 -5.17 8.14
N SER A 87 -15.45 -4.19 8.97
CA SER A 87 -16.05 -2.96 8.46
C SER A 87 -15.05 -2.17 7.60
N LEU A 88 -15.56 -1.44 6.59
CA LEU A 88 -14.76 -0.56 5.75
C LEU A 88 -13.88 0.38 6.58
N THR A 89 -14.44 0.91 7.64
CA THR A 89 -13.83 1.80 8.63
C THR A 89 -12.59 1.16 9.27
N HIS A 90 -12.72 -0.06 9.80
CA HIS A 90 -11.62 -0.80 10.43
C HIS A 90 -10.55 -1.17 9.41
N SER A 91 -10.96 -1.70 8.25
CA SER A 91 -10.04 -2.05 7.16
C SER A 91 -9.20 -0.83 6.72
N LEU A 92 -9.83 0.34 6.50
CA LEU A 92 -9.12 1.57 6.12
C LEU A 92 -8.20 2.09 7.23
N LEU A 93 -8.62 2.03 8.49
CA LEU A 93 -7.79 2.44 9.62
C LEU A 93 -6.50 1.61 9.68
N PHE A 94 -6.65 0.28 9.66
CA PHE A 94 -5.48 -0.60 9.78
C PHE A 94 -4.58 -0.56 8.56
N VAL A 95 -5.12 -0.51 7.35
CA VAL A 95 -4.28 -0.44 6.13
C VAL A 95 -3.54 0.89 6.02
N THR A 96 -4.11 1.98 6.53
CA THR A 96 -3.44 3.30 6.55
C THR A 96 -2.44 3.46 7.69
N ALA A 97 -2.30 2.48 8.58
CA ALA A 97 -1.30 2.50 9.66
C ALA A 97 0.16 2.33 9.17
N HIS A 98 0.40 2.13 7.87
CA HIS A 98 1.74 1.93 7.31
C HIS A 98 2.79 3.02 7.66
N PRO A 99 2.47 4.31 7.90
CA PRO A 99 3.46 5.27 8.35
C PRO A 99 3.99 4.95 9.76
N LEU A 100 3.13 4.43 10.65
CA LEU A 100 3.55 3.96 11.97
C LEU A 100 4.48 2.74 11.86
N ILE A 101 4.16 1.80 10.97
CA ILE A 101 4.99 0.62 10.71
C ILE A 101 6.37 1.05 10.20
N ILE A 102 6.44 2.04 9.30
CA ILE A 102 7.70 2.59 8.79
C ILE A 102 8.52 3.22 9.93
N VAL A 103 7.90 4.07 10.74
CA VAL A 103 8.57 4.74 11.88
C VAL A 103 9.08 3.71 12.89
N PHE A 104 8.26 2.73 13.25
CA PHE A 104 8.64 1.65 14.15
C PHE A 104 9.80 0.82 13.57
N GLY A 105 9.69 0.43 12.30
CA GLY A 105 10.77 -0.29 11.60
C GLY A 105 12.09 0.49 11.58
N MET A 106 12.04 1.81 11.35
CA MET A 106 13.24 2.66 11.41
C MET A 106 13.84 2.69 12.82
N LEU A 107 13.02 2.76 13.89
CA LEU A 107 13.50 2.74 15.28
C LEU A 107 14.17 1.40 15.62
N VAL A 108 13.56 0.29 15.19
CA VAL A 108 14.12 -1.05 15.42
C VAL A 108 15.44 -1.21 14.66
N LEU A 109 15.48 -0.89 13.37
CA LEU A 109 16.68 -1.03 12.55
C LEU A 109 17.83 -0.15 13.03
N ALA A 110 17.54 1.05 13.53
CA ALA A 110 18.56 1.95 14.09
C ALA A 110 19.21 1.41 15.37
N LYS A 111 18.52 0.53 16.12
CA LYS A 111 19.12 -0.16 17.28
C LYS A 111 20.12 -1.24 16.89
N PHE A 112 19.89 -1.92 15.74
CA PHE A 112 20.72 -3.04 15.32
C PHE A 112 21.86 -2.64 14.39
N ALA A 113 21.76 -1.49 13.72
CA ALA A 113 22.83 -1.02 12.84
C ALA A 113 22.84 0.51 12.74
N THR A 114 23.97 1.11 13.11
CA THR A 114 24.21 2.56 13.04
C THR A 114 24.12 3.17 11.64
N LYS A 115 24.09 2.31 10.62
CA LYS A 115 23.91 2.71 9.22
C LYS A 115 22.50 3.26 8.92
N TYR A 116 21.50 2.91 9.71
CA TYR A 116 20.12 3.32 9.49
C TYR A 116 19.80 4.62 10.21
N ARG A 117 19.12 5.51 9.51
CA ARG A 117 18.68 6.79 10.05
C ARG A 117 17.60 6.57 11.13
N THR A 118 17.73 7.22 12.26
CA THR A 118 16.65 7.32 13.25
C THR A 118 15.56 8.26 12.74
N PRO A 119 14.26 7.95 12.94
CA PRO A 119 13.20 8.88 12.61
C PRO A 119 13.28 10.14 13.46
N ASN A 120 12.98 11.29 12.86
CA ASN A 120 12.93 12.56 13.58
C ASN A 120 11.66 12.60 14.48
N LYS A 121 11.71 13.35 15.57
CA LYS A 121 10.56 13.59 16.46
C LYS A 121 9.33 14.08 15.71
N LYS A 122 9.50 14.93 14.67
CA LYS A 122 8.40 15.40 13.82
C LYS A 122 7.76 14.28 12.98
N GLU A 123 8.55 13.33 12.53
CA GLU A 123 8.06 12.16 11.76
C GLU A 123 7.25 11.22 12.66
N ILE A 124 7.75 10.97 13.87
CA ILE A 124 7.04 10.17 14.89
C ILE A 124 5.71 10.85 15.24
N LEU A 125 5.78 12.14 15.59
CA LEU A 125 4.59 12.90 15.98
C LEU A 125 3.56 12.98 14.83
N GLY A 126 4.01 13.24 13.61
CA GLY A 126 3.13 13.28 12.44
C GLY A 126 2.45 11.94 12.16
N ALA A 127 3.18 10.82 12.28
CA ALA A 127 2.60 9.48 12.11
C ALA A 127 1.55 9.18 13.21
N CYS A 128 1.84 9.53 14.46
CA CYS A 128 0.89 9.34 15.56
C CYS A 128 -0.36 10.22 15.40
N ILE A 129 -0.18 11.51 15.10
CA ILE A 129 -1.31 12.43 14.90
C ILE A 129 -2.17 11.99 13.70
N GLY A 130 -1.54 11.61 12.59
CA GLY A 130 -2.25 11.13 11.40
C GLY A 130 -3.07 9.88 11.68
N PHE A 131 -2.52 8.92 12.42
CA PHE A 131 -3.23 7.69 12.79
C PHE A 131 -4.37 7.96 13.79
N LEU A 132 -4.11 8.78 14.82
CA LEU A 132 -5.14 9.19 15.78
C LEU A 132 -6.25 9.99 15.10
N GLY A 133 -5.91 10.91 14.18
CA GLY A 133 -6.88 11.66 13.40
C GLY A 133 -7.75 10.76 12.52
N ALA A 134 -7.15 9.78 11.86
CA ALA A 134 -7.88 8.78 11.10
C ALA A 134 -8.83 7.97 12.02
N GLY A 135 -8.35 7.51 13.17
CA GLY A 135 -9.15 6.81 14.17
C GLY A 135 -10.34 7.63 14.66
N LEU A 136 -10.11 8.91 15.00
CA LEU A 136 -11.19 9.81 15.46
C LEU A 136 -12.25 10.07 14.38
N ALA A 137 -11.81 10.28 13.12
CA ALA A 137 -12.73 10.47 12.00
C ALA A 137 -13.63 9.25 11.75
N LEU A 138 -13.19 8.07 12.17
CA LEU A 138 -13.90 6.81 11.99
C LEU A 138 -14.84 6.48 13.18
N VAL A 139 -14.56 6.98 14.37
CA VAL A 139 -15.44 6.79 15.54
C VAL A 139 -16.81 7.48 15.33
N ASP A 140 -16.84 8.61 14.63
CA ASP A 140 -18.07 9.37 14.41
C ASP A 140 -19.01 8.73 13.36
N GLN A 141 -18.51 7.84 12.52
CA GLN A 141 -19.33 7.19 11.48
C GLN A 141 -20.11 5.96 11.97
N GLY A 142 -20.11 5.69 13.27
CA GLY A 142 -20.92 4.69 13.97
C GLY A 142 -21.19 3.41 13.18
N SER A 143 -20.85 2.30 13.69
CA SER A 143 -21.25 0.89 13.47
C SER A 143 -22.23 0.48 12.33
N GLN A 144 -22.61 1.35 11.41
CA GLN A 144 -23.68 1.13 10.42
C GLN A 144 -23.27 1.27 8.93
N GLN A 145 -22.02 1.46 8.58
CA GLN A 145 -21.65 1.51 7.16
C GLN A 145 -21.01 0.20 6.68
N GLY A 146 -21.79 -0.54 5.93
CA GLY A 146 -21.42 -1.81 5.32
C GLY A 146 -21.71 -3.00 6.25
N GLY A 147 -22.69 -3.81 5.92
CA GLY A 147 -23.27 -4.89 6.73
C GLY A 147 -22.33 -6.00 7.24
N HIS A 148 -21.03 -5.78 7.27
CA HIS A 148 -20.06 -6.71 7.83
C HIS A 148 -19.77 -6.40 9.29
N THR A 149 -19.87 -7.44 10.14
CA THR A 149 -19.47 -7.36 11.54
C THR A 149 -17.96 -7.21 11.64
N VAL A 150 -17.50 -6.36 12.57
CA VAL A 150 -16.07 -6.20 12.83
C VAL A 150 -15.50 -7.52 13.35
N THR A 151 -14.49 -8.05 12.65
CA THR A 151 -13.79 -9.28 13.06
C THR A 151 -12.30 -8.99 13.27
N ILE A 152 -11.71 -9.67 14.25
CA ILE A 152 -10.26 -9.59 14.51
C ILE A 152 -9.47 -10.11 13.30
N TRP A 153 -10.01 -11.08 12.59
CA TRP A 153 -9.38 -11.64 11.39
C TRP A 153 -9.31 -10.63 10.26
N GLY A 154 -10.39 -9.89 10.00
CA GLY A 154 -10.42 -8.81 9.00
C GLY A 154 -9.47 -7.68 9.34
N ASP A 155 -9.42 -7.26 10.61
CA ASP A 155 -8.48 -6.24 11.10
C ASP A 155 -7.02 -6.70 10.94
N PHE A 156 -6.74 -7.97 11.23
CA PHE A 156 -5.41 -8.57 11.01
C PHE A 156 -5.02 -8.59 9.53
N LEU A 157 -5.94 -8.94 8.62
CA LEU A 157 -5.70 -8.90 7.17
C LEU A 157 -5.40 -7.48 6.69
N ALA A 158 -6.16 -6.48 7.17
CA ALA A 158 -5.90 -5.08 6.85
C ALA A 158 -4.53 -4.61 7.33
N PHE A 159 -4.14 -4.98 8.57
CA PHE A 159 -2.82 -4.69 9.11
C PHE A 159 -1.70 -5.39 8.31
N LEU A 160 -1.91 -6.65 7.91
CA LEU A 160 -0.99 -7.39 7.06
C LEU A 160 -0.81 -6.69 5.71
N GLY A 161 -1.90 -6.16 5.14
CA GLY A 161 -1.87 -5.29 3.97
C GLY A 161 -0.98 -4.06 4.18
N ALA A 162 -1.05 -3.41 5.36
CA ALA A 162 -0.17 -2.28 5.70
C ALA A 162 1.31 -2.70 5.79
N VAL A 163 1.62 -3.89 6.28
CA VAL A 163 3.00 -4.42 6.30
C VAL A 163 3.51 -4.64 4.88
N PHE A 164 2.71 -5.22 4.01
CA PHE A 164 3.10 -5.49 2.63
C PHE A 164 3.31 -4.21 1.82
N VAL A 165 2.51 -3.18 2.01
CA VAL A 165 2.74 -1.90 1.31
C VAL A 165 4.06 -1.25 1.76
N VAL A 166 4.51 -1.44 2.99
CA VAL A 166 5.84 -0.98 3.41
C VAL A 166 6.94 -1.70 2.61
N GLY A 167 6.82 -3.01 2.39
CA GLY A 167 7.72 -3.77 1.51
C GLY A 167 7.74 -3.22 0.08
N TYR A 168 6.58 -2.92 -0.48
CA TYR A 168 6.45 -2.26 -1.78
C TYR A 168 7.13 -0.89 -1.81
N LEU A 169 6.91 -0.04 -0.81
CA LEU A 169 7.51 1.29 -0.72
C LEU A 169 9.03 1.26 -0.60
N ILE A 170 9.58 0.30 0.17
CA ILE A 170 11.02 0.10 0.31
C ILE A 170 11.62 -0.35 -1.03
N SER A 171 11.02 -1.35 -1.68
CA SER A 171 11.44 -1.84 -2.99
C SER A 171 11.38 -0.73 -4.05
N GLY A 172 10.29 0.01 -4.09
CA GLY A 172 10.12 1.15 -4.98
C GLY A 172 11.10 2.30 -4.72
N ARG A 173 11.51 2.53 -3.45
CA ARG A 173 12.54 3.54 -3.13
C ARG A 173 13.89 3.19 -3.75
N VAL A 174 14.25 1.92 -3.80
CA VAL A 174 15.50 1.48 -4.46
C VAL A 174 15.44 1.73 -5.95
N LEU A 175 14.33 1.40 -6.59
CA LEU A 175 14.12 1.57 -8.03
C LEU A 175 14.07 3.05 -8.44
N ARG A 176 13.32 3.88 -7.72
CA ARG A 176 13.18 5.33 -8.00
C ARG A 176 14.46 6.14 -7.88
N LYS A 177 15.56 5.59 -7.41
CA LYS A 177 16.87 6.29 -7.38
C LYS A 177 17.45 6.52 -8.77
N TRP A 178 17.05 5.74 -9.75
CA TRP A 178 17.59 5.77 -11.10
C TRP A 178 16.53 5.62 -12.20
N MET A 179 15.31 5.22 -11.87
CA MET A 179 14.18 5.25 -12.79
C MET A 179 13.57 6.66 -12.82
N PRO A 180 13.23 7.19 -14.00
CA PRO A 180 12.57 8.48 -14.15
C PRO A 180 11.15 8.52 -13.60
#